data_e9271e02f2fe717eced1e65380f0548e
#
_entry.id   e9271e02f2fe717eced1e65380f0548e
#
_cell.length_a   1.000
_cell.length_b   1.000
_cell.length_c   1.000
_cell.angle_alpha   90.00
_cell.angle_beta   90.00
_cell.angle_gamma   90.00
#
_symmetry.space_group_name_H-M   'P 1'
#
loop_
_entity.id
_entity.type
_entity.pdbx_description
1 polymer ?
#
loop_
_entity_poly.entity_id
_entity_poly.type
_entity_poly.pdbx_seq_one_letter_code
_entity_poly.pdbx_strand_id
1 'polypeptide(L)'
;QGLIRMRSYNQEMFYAHVYCGKTGSVPSFNVTPIGGQGPNPAIAQGAGANTIVENTPIIIDYGVAINGYTTDVTRTFVIGELSSDLLQAYAFAREVKHFMEAWVKPGRYCSGLYNEVTRMVREAGYQDYFGGHKGNQVQFTGHGIGLEIDEYPLIAAGFNVEFQPNMVFAFEPKLVFPGTGAVGVEDDYVVTEDGLEKISTYDDDLLYIKRT
;
A
#
# COMPACT_ATOMS: atom_id res chain seq x y z
N GLN A 1 14.85 15.13 -9.25
CA GLN A 1 14.91 13.97 -8.33
C GLN A 1 15.27 14.50 -6.96
N GLY A 2 14.44 14.25 -5.97
CA GLY A 2 14.62 14.64 -4.59
C GLY A 2 14.73 13.42 -3.68
N LEU A 3 15.07 13.66 -2.42
CA LEU A 3 15.00 12.65 -1.38
C LEU A 3 13.53 12.37 -1.05
N ILE A 4 13.17 11.11 -0.88
CA ILE A 4 11.89 10.73 -0.30
C ILE A 4 12.04 10.76 1.21
N ARG A 5 11.12 11.45 1.89
CA ARG A 5 11.12 11.60 3.34
C ARG A 5 9.88 10.96 3.94
N MET A 6 10.04 10.40 5.12
CA MET A 6 8.92 9.94 5.95
C MET A 6 8.51 10.99 6.97
N ARG A 7 7.23 10.98 7.32
CA ARG A 7 6.60 11.82 8.33
C ARG A 7 7.49 12.04 9.56
N SER A 8 7.86 13.28 9.79
CA SER A 8 8.56 13.77 10.99
C SER A 8 9.88 13.09 11.37
N TYR A 9 10.31 12.07 10.65
CA TYR A 9 11.49 11.29 11.00
C TYR A 9 12.75 11.73 10.28
N ASN A 10 12.63 12.58 9.26
CA ASN A 10 13.77 13.03 8.45
C ASN A 10 14.59 11.86 7.87
N GLN A 11 13.95 10.70 7.73
CA GLN A 11 14.59 9.49 7.23
C GLN A 11 14.48 9.45 5.70
N GLU A 12 15.56 9.03 5.07
CA GLU A 12 15.56 8.70 3.65
C GLU A 12 14.92 7.32 3.44
N MET A 13 14.05 7.23 2.45
CA MET A 13 13.52 5.96 1.97
C MET A 13 14.07 5.63 0.59
N PHE A 14 14.13 4.34 0.29
CA PHE A 14 14.42 3.88 -1.06
C PHE A 14 13.22 4.18 -1.96
N TYR A 15 13.51 4.55 -3.22
CA TYR A 15 12.49 4.93 -4.20
C TYR A 15 11.56 3.81 -4.61
N ALA A 16 12.00 2.55 -4.52
CA ALA A 16 11.18 1.41 -4.90
C ALA A 16 11.48 0.20 -4.04
N HIS A 17 10.42 -0.49 -3.70
CA HIS A 17 10.44 -1.78 -3.06
C HIS A 17 9.92 -2.82 -4.05
N VAL A 18 10.73 -3.83 -4.38
CA VAL A 18 10.33 -4.95 -5.22
C VAL A 18 10.44 -6.23 -4.41
N TYR A 19 9.31 -6.85 -4.17
CA TYR A 19 9.24 -8.07 -3.39
C TYR A 19 8.61 -9.19 -4.22
N CYS A 20 9.19 -10.40 -4.14
CA CYS A 20 8.69 -11.56 -4.86
C CYS A 20 8.48 -12.73 -3.91
N GLY A 21 7.29 -13.32 -3.95
CA GLY A 21 6.96 -14.46 -3.13
C GLY A 21 7.24 -14.19 -1.65
N LYS A 22 7.91 -15.10 -0.96
CA LYS A 22 8.16 -15.01 0.49
C LYS A 22 8.83 -13.71 0.97
N THR A 23 9.55 -13.00 0.11
CA THR A 23 10.17 -11.73 0.51
C THR A 23 9.14 -10.62 0.70
N GLY A 24 7.99 -10.71 0.05
CA GLY A 24 6.83 -9.84 0.24
C GLY A 24 6.04 -10.13 1.51
N SER A 25 6.43 -11.12 2.31
CA SER A 25 5.81 -11.40 3.62
C SER A 25 6.74 -11.14 4.81
N VAL A 26 7.89 -10.52 4.58
CA VAL A 26 8.80 -10.12 5.65
C VAL A 26 8.29 -8.82 6.29
N PRO A 27 8.05 -8.81 7.63
CA PRO A 27 7.58 -7.63 8.32
C PRO A 27 8.58 -6.48 8.25
N SER A 28 8.06 -5.27 8.27
CA SER A 28 8.89 -4.07 8.39
C SER A 28 9.22 -3.77 9.85
N PHE A 29 10.36 -3.15 10.08
CA PHE A 29 10.66 -2.46 11.34
C PHE A 29 10.20 -0.99 11.31
N ASN A 30 9.80 -0.49 10.15
CA ASN A 30 9.19 0.81 9.93
C ASN A 30 7.65 0.71 9.83
N VAL A 31 7.00 1.84 9.65
CA VAL A 31 5.54 1.96 9.55
C VAL A 31 5.11 1.68 8.10
N THR A 32 5.35 0.47 7.61
CA THR A 32 4.92 0.00 6.28
C THR A 32 4.45 -1.46 6.36
N PRO A 33 3.48 -1.88 5.55
CA PRO A 33 2.95 -3.25 5.58
C PRO A 33 3.99 -4.33 5.29
N ILE A 34 5.00 -4.01 4.48
CA ILE A 34 6.00 -4.96 3.96
C ILE A 34 7.39 -4.38 4.14
N GLY A 35 8.29 -5.13 4.80
CA GLY A 35 9.67 -4.71 5.00
C GLY A 35 10.63 -5.21 3.94
N GLY A 36 10.47 -6.46 3.52
CA GLY A 36 11.47 -7.12 2.69
C GLY A 36 12.73 -7.54 3.45
N GLN A 37 13.68 -8.14 2.77
CA GLN A 37 14.92 -8.63 3.38
C GLN A 37 16.09 -7.67 3.25
N GLY A 38 15.98 -6.71 2.31
CA GLY A 38 17.07 -5.81 2.00
C GLY A 38 18.27 -6.48 1.32
N PRO A 39 19.27 -5.70 0.92
CA PRO A 39 20.46 -6.20 0.24
C PRO A 39 21.43 -6.93 1.18
N ASN A 40 21.39 -6.66 2.47
CA ASN A 40 22.28 -7.28 3.48
C ASN A 40 21.76 -7.02 4.92
N PRO A 41 22.30 -7.70 5.94
CA PRO A 41 21.83 -7.54 7.33
C PRO A 41 21.97 -6.14 7.93
N ALA A 42 22.83 -5.29 7.39
CA ALA A 42 22.96 -3.90 7.86
C ALA A 42 21.87 -2.99 7.25
N ILE A 43 21.26 -3.42 6.13
CA ILE A 43 20.15 -2.75 5.44
C ILE A 43 19.06 -3.82 5.26
N ALA A 44 18.38 -4.17 6.33
CA ALA A 44 17.41 -5.26 6.39
C ALA A 44 15.99 -4.82 5.98
N GLN A 45 15.88 -3.92 5.00
CA GLN A 45 14.62 -3.44 4.44
C GLN A 45 14.77 -3.14 2.95
N GLY A 46 13.67 -3.27 2.21
CA GLY A 46 13.62 -3.05 0.78
C GLY A 46 13.92 -4.30 -0.03
N ALA A 47 14.15 -4.09 -1.31
CA ALA A 47 14.50 -5.16 -2.25
C ALA A 47 15.85 -5.79 -1.91
N GLY A 48 15.95 -7.08 -2.12
CA GLY A 48 17.18 -7.86 -1.97
C GLY A 48 17.64 -8.43 -3.30
N ALA A 49 18.70 -9.25 -3.26
CA ALA A 49 19.25 -9.97 -4.41
C ALA A 49 18.51 -11.29 -4.73
N ASN A 50 17.27 -11.44 -4.25
CA ASN A 50 16.51 -12.67 -4.45
C ASN A 50 16.01 -12.75 -5.89
N THR A 51 16.09 -13.95 -6.46
CA THR A 51 15.54 -14.21 -7.80
C THR A 51 14.02 -14.14 -7.77
N ILE A 52 13.44 -13.54 -8.81
CA ILE A 52 12.00 -13.56 -9.05
C ILE A 52 11.57 -14.99 -9.39
N VAL A 53 10.53 -15.47 -8.71
CA VAL A 53 10.00 -16.83 -8.81
C VAL A 53 8.63 -16.79 -9.50
N GLU A 54 8.44 -17.69 -10.48
CA GLU A 54 7.15 -17.84 -11.17
C GLU A 54 6.04 -18.32 -10.23
N ASN A 55 4.80 -18.00 -10.59
CA ASN A 55 3.57 -18.38 -9.87
C ASN A 55 3.54 -17.86 -8.42
N THR A 56 4.26 -16.76 -8.17
CA THR A 56 4.23 -16.05 -6.90
C THR A 56 3.94 -14.57 -7.14
N PRO A 57 3.35 -13.87 -6.17
CA PRO A 57 3.09 -12.44 -6.33
C PRO A 57 4.41 -11.66 -6.37
N ILE A 58 4.48 -10.72 -7.29
CA ILE A 58 5.54 -9.72 -7.37
C ILE A 58 4.89 -8.38 -7.06
N ILE A 59 5.19 -7.81 -5.92
CA ILE A 59 4.67 -6.50 -5.54
C ILE A 59 5.77 -5.46 -5.77
N ILE A 60 5.41 -4.40 -6.48
CA ILE A 60 6.27 -3.25 -6.74
C ILE A 60 5.60 -2.04 -6.10
N ASP A 61 6.28 -1.48 -5.13
CA ASP A 61 5.87 -0.32 -4.36
C ASP A 61 6.88 0.80 -4.66
N TYR A 62 6.42 1.83 -5.36
CA TYR A 62 7.30 2.79 -6.00
C TYR A 62 6.93 4.23 -5.70
N GLY A 63 7.85 4.94 -5.05
CA GLY A 63 7.77 6.37 -4.85
C GLY A 63 8.68 7.16 -5.80
N VAL A 64 8.23 8.31 -6.23
CA VAL A 64 9.00 9.28 -7.01
C VAL A 64 8.86 10.67 -6.39
N ALA A 65 9.96 11.41 -6.31
CA ALA A 65 9.92 12.80 -5.90
C ALA A 65 10.26 13.75 -7.07
N ILE A 66 9.34 14.66 -7.39
CA ILE A 66 9.51 15.67 -8.44
C ILE A 66 9.26 17.04 -7.84
N ASN A 67 10.24 17.93 -7.91
CA ASN A 67 10.19 19.28 -7.33
C ASN A 67 9.81 19.28 -5.83
N GLY A 68 10.18 18.22 -5.11
CA GLY A 68 9.91 18.06 -3.69
C GLY A 68 8.58 17.40 -3.34
N TYR A 69 7.68 17.18 -4.30
CA TYR A 69 6.44 16.43 -4.11
C TYR A 69 6.66 14.96 -4.42
N THR A 70 6.11 14.10 -3.57
CA THR A 70 6.24 12.63 -3.67
C THR A 70 4.98 11.99 -4.20
N THR A 71 5.14 10.82 -4.81
CA THR A 71 4.05 9.89 -5.16
C THR A 71 4.28 8.56 -4.47
N ASP A 72 3.20 7.79 -4.26
CA ASP A 72 3.26 6.44 -3.70
C ASP A 72 2.30 5.51 -4.43
N VAL A 73 2.83 4.54 -5.14
CA VAL A 73 2.03 3.66 -5.99
C VAL A 73 2.50 2.21 -5.88
N THR A 74 1.59 1.33 -5.50
CA THR A 74 1.85 -0.12 -5.49
C THR A 74 1.04 -0.84 -6.56
N ARG A 75 1.69 -1.79 -7.25
CA ARG A 75 1.04 -2.75 -8.16
C ARG A 75 1.53 -4.17 -7.92
N THR A 76 0.64 -5.11 -8.17
CA THR A 76 0.94 -6.54 -8.11
C THR A 76 1.08 -7.12 -9.51
N PHE A 77 2.17 -7.84 -9.73
CA PHE A 77 2.52 -8.53 -10.98
C PHE A 77 2.65 -10.03 -10.72
N VAL A 78 2.61 -10.81 -11.79
CA VAL A 78 2.91 -12.24 -11.75
C VAL A 78 3.57 -12.70 -13.07
N ILE A 79 4.53 -13.61 -12.96
CA ILE A 79 4.99 -14.44 -14.07
C ILE A 79 4.33 -15.80 -13.91
N GLY A 80 3.53 -16.23 -14.90
CA GLY A 80 2.69 -17.42 -14.75
C GLY A 80 1.35 -17.12 -14.10
N GLU A 81 0.94 -17.88 -13.07
CA GLU A 81 -0.38 -17.80 -12.45
C GLU A 81 -0.28 -17.71 -10.93
N LEU A 82 -1.17 -16.93 -10.31
CA LEU A 82 -1.35 -16.94 -8.86
C LEU A 82 -2.34 -18.04 -8.46
N SER A 83 -2.23 -18.52 -7.22
CA SER A 83 -3.23 -19.39 -6.64
C SER A 83 -4.59 -18.69 -6.53
N SER A 84 -5.67 -19.47 -6.47
CA SER A 84 -7.04 -18.96 -6.30
C SER A 84 -7.17 -18.04 -5.08
N ASP A 85 -6.51 -18.40 -3.98
CA ASP A 85 -6.57 -17.64 -2.73
C ASP A 85 -5.93 -16.27 -2.86
N LEU A 86 -4.78 -16.20 -3.55
CA LEU A 86 -4.12 -14.91 -3.83
C LEU A 86 -4.90 -14.06 -4.83
N LEU A 87 -5.55 -14.69 -5.83
CA LEU A 87 -6.42 -13.98 -6.76
C LEU A 87 -7.65 -13.39 -6.04
N GLN A 88 -8.28 -14.14 -5.12
CA GLN A 88 -9.38 -13.66 -4.30
C GLN A 88 -8.95 -12.53 -3.37
N ALA A 89 -7.78 -12.67 -2.74
CA ALA A 89 -7.23 -11.63 -1.89
C ALA A 89 -6.92 -10.34 -2.67
N TYR A 90 -6.36 -10.46 -3.88
CA TYR A 90 -6.14 -9.32 -4.75
C TYR A 90 -7.44 -8.61 -5.17
N ALA A 91 -8.44 -9.41 -5.56
CA ALA A 91 -9.76 -8.89 -5.89
C ALA A 91 -10.39 -8.15 -4.69
N PHE A 92 -10.25 -8.69 -3.47
CA PHE A 92 -10.70 -8.03 -2.26
C PHE A 92 -9.95 -6.72 -1.97
N ALA A 93 -8.64 -6.66 -2.18
CA ALA A 93 -7.90 -5.40 -2.03
C ALA A 93 -8.44 -4.32 -2.98
N ARG A 94 -8.75 -4.67 -4.23
CA ARG A 94 -9.40 -3.76 -5.18
C ARG A 94 -10.81 -3.36 -4.76
N GLU A 95 -11.60 -4.29 -4.24
CA GLU A 95 -12.94 -3.99 -3.69
C GLU A 95 -12.86 -2.96 -2.56
N VAL A 96 -11.93 -3.11 -1.63
CA VAL A 96 -11.69 -2.13 -0.56
C VAL A 96 -11.31 -0.77 -1.13
N LYS A 97 -10.46 -0.73 -2.16
CA LYS A 97 -10.09 0.51 -2.84
C LYS A 97 -11.30 1.19 -3.51
N HIS A 98 -12.09 0.45 -4.29
CA HIS A 98 -13.28 0.99 -4.94
C HIS A 98 -14.34 1.45 -3.92
N PHE A 99 -14.47 0.75 -2.79
CA PHE A 99 -15.31 1.20 -1.69
C PHE A 99 -14.83 2.56 -1.18
N MET A 100 -13.53 2.73 -0.91
CA MET A 100 -12.94 3.99 -0.47
C MET A 100 -13.23 5.11 -1.47
N GLU A 101 -13.02 4.88 -2.78
CA GLU A 101 -13.26 5.85 -3.85
C GLU A 101 -14.71 6.37 -3.86
N ALA A 102 -15.67 5.50 -3.61
CA ALA A 102 -17.08 5.87 -3.50
C ALA A 102 -17.44 6.51 -2.15
N TRP A 103 -16.70 6.15 -1.10
CA TRP A 103 -17.02 6.57 0.26
C TRP A 103 -16.46 7.95 0.60
N VAL A 104 -15.24 8.29 0.17
CA VAL A 104 -14.56 9.54 0.56
C VAL A 104 -15.27 10.75 -0.06
N LYS A 105 -15.63 11.69 0.82
CA LYS A 105 -16.21 13.00 0.49
C LYS A 105 -15.81 14.01 1.56
N PRO A 106 -15.78 15.31 1.25
CA PRO A 106 -15.61 16.35 2.25
C PRO A 106 -16.57 16.20 3.43
N GLY A 107 -16.06 16.41 4.64
CA GLY A 107 -16.81 16.28 5.90
C GLY A 107 -16.86 14.86 6.48
N ARG A 108 -16.42 13.83 5.77
CA ARG A 108 -16.24 12.49 6.33
C ARG A 108 -14.89 12.38 7.04
N TYR A 109 -14.83 11.55 8.08
CA TYR A 109 -13.63 11.42 8.92
C TYR A 109 -12.70 10.28 8.46
N CYS A 110 -11.39 10.51 8.51
CA CYS A 110 -10.38 9.47 8.25
C CYS A 110 -10.58 8.22 9.11
N SER A 111 -10.90 8.40 10.41
CA SER A 111 -11.23 7.29 11.30
C SER A 111 -12.51 6.55 10.89
N GLY A 112 -13.48 7.24 10.30
CA GLY A 112 -14.69 6.63 9.77
C GLY A 112 -14.39 5.68 8.61
N LEU A 113 -13.56 6.10 7.66
CA LEU A 113 -13.10 5.23 6.57
C LEU A 113 -12.36 4.00 7.10
N TYR A 114 -11.41 4.21 8.03
CA TYR A 114 -10.67 3.10 8.65
C TYR A 114 -11.59 2.07 9.30
N ASN A 115 -12.61 2.52 10.01
CA ASN A 115 -13.58 1.63 10.67
C ASN A 115 -14.38 0.80 9.65
N GLU A 116 -14.83 1.41 8.56
CA GLU A 116 -15.53 0.70 7.49
C GLU A 116 -14.63 -0.33 6.79
N VAL A 117 -13.39 0.06 6.45
CA VAL A 117 -12.41 -0.87 5.87
C VAL A 117 -12.13 -2.04 6.81
N THR A 118 -11.92 -1.76 8.10
CA THR A 118 -11.70 -2.80 9.11
C THR A 118 -12.90 -3.74 9.24
N ARG A 119 -14.13 -3.22 9.12
CA ARG A 119 -15.34 -4.04 9.08
C ARG A 119 -15.35 -4.96 7.87
N MET A 120 -15.10 -4.44 6.64
CA MET A 120 -15.02 -5.24 5.41
C MET A 120 -13.96 -6.35 5.52
N VAL A 121 -12.78 -6.01 6.01
CA VAL A 121 -11.66 -6.95 6.22
C VAL A 121 -12.06 -8.11 7.15
N ARG A 122 -12.77 -7.80 8.23
CA ARG A 122 -13.25 -8.82 9.18
C ARG A 122 -14.34 -9.69 8.58
N GLU A 123 -15.30 -9.11 7.88
CA GLU A 123 -16.39 -9.84 7.22
C GLU A 123 -15.88 -10.78 6.13
N ALA A 124 -14.81 -10.40 5.43
CA ALA A 124 -14.14 -11.23 4.44
C ALA A 124 -13.14 -12.24 5.02
N GLY A 125 -12.88 -12.22 6.33
CA GLY A 125 -11.96 -13.15 7.00
C GLY A 125 -10.47 -12.84 6.83
N TYR A 126 -10.12 -11.62 6.41
CA TYR A 126 -8.73 -11.21 6.15
C TYR A 126 -8.07 -10.45 7.31
N GLN A 127 -8.67 -10.41 8.50
CA GLN A 127 -8.18 -9.62 9.63
C GLN A 127 -6.76 -9.97 10.09
N ASP A 128 -6.28 -11.17 9.82
CA ASP A 128 -4.93 -11.63 10.19
C ASP A 128 -3.87 -11.32 9.10
N TYR A 129 -4.29 -10.79 7.95
CA TYR A 129 -3.44 -10.58 6.77
C TYR A 129 -3.42 -9.15 6.26
N PHE A 130 -4.38 -8.33 6.63
CA PHE A 130 -4.53 -6.96 6.10
C PHE A 130 -3.54 -6.00 6.77
N GLY A 131 -2.83 -5.22 5.96
CA GLY A 131 -1.81 -4.27 6.43
C GLY A 131 -0.56 -4.92 7.03
N GLY A 132 -0.30 -6.18 6.72
CA GLY A 132 0.73 -7.02 7.34
C GLY A 132 0.11 -8.35 7.78
N HIS A 133 0.90 -9.22 8.36
CA HIS A 133 0.36 -10.44 8.96
C HIS A 133 0.29 -10.34 10.49
N LYS A 134 -0.53 -11.19 11.10
CA LYS A 134 -0.86 -11.18 12.54
C LYS A 134 0.34 -10.88 13.44
N GLY A 135 0.19 -9.82 14.24
CA GLY A 135 1.20 -9.32 15.18
C GLY A 135 2.21 -8.32 14.59
N ASN A 136 2.20 -8.11 13.25
CA ASN A 136 3.10 -7.18 12.56
C ASN A 136 2.31 -6.26 11.60
N GLN A 137 1.05 -6.02 11.87
CA GLN A 137 0.18 -5.21 11.02
C GLN A 137 0.35 -3.72 11.32
N VAL A 138 0.38 -2.90 10.29
CA VAL A 138 0.22 -1.44 10.44
C VAL A 138 -1.20 -1.12 10.89
N GLN A 139 -1.34 -0.02 11.60
CA GLN A 139 -2.62 0.40 12.20
C GLN A 139 -3.29 1.52 11.41
N PHE A 140 -3.05 1.55 10.10
CA PHE A 140 -3.65 2.51 9.15
C PHE A 140 -3.88 1.81 7.81
N THR A 141 -4.64 2.45 6.92
CA THR A 141 -4.94 1.95 5.57
C THR A 141 -4.58 2.95 4.48
N GLY A 142 -4.05 4.10 4.87
CA GLY A 142 -3.61 5.18 4.01
C GLY A 142 -3.11 6.35 4.83
N HIS A 143 -2.43 7.27 4.18
CA HIS A 143 -1.75 8.39 4.81
C HIS A 143 -1.73 9.60 3.87
N GLY A 144 -1.58 10.79 4.43
CA GLY A 144 -1.28 11.98 3.66
C GLY A 144 0.02 11.82 2.89
N ILE A 145 0.09 12.47 1.74
CA ILE A 145 1.28 12.47 0.91
C ILE A 145 1.47 13.86 0.29
N GLY A 146 2.70 14.29 0.18
CA GLY A 146 3.02 15.61 -0.38
C GLY A 146 4.53 15.85 -0.40
N LEU A 147 5.03 16.60 0.57
CA LEU A 147 6.47 16.85 0.73
C LEU A 147 7.18 15.67 1.40
N GLU A 148 6.45 14.88 2.15
CA GLU A 148 6.89 13.61 2.69
C GLU A 148 6.03 12.48 2.11
N ILE A 149 6.58 11.29 1.98
CA ILE A 149 5.83 10.14 1.44
C ILE A 149 4.74 9.70 2.41
N ASP A 150 4.93 9.87 3.69
CA ASP A 150 3.99 9.53 4.76
C ASP A 150 3.85 10.74 5.69
N GLU A 151 2.78 11.50 5.52
CA GLU A 151 2.45 12.65 6.34
C GLU A 151 1.00 12.60 6.84
N TYR A 152 0.59 13.55 7.67
CA TYR A 152 -0.79 13.64 8.14
C TYR A 152 -1.75 14.15 7.04
N PRO A 153 -3.03 13.72 7.06
CA PRO A 153 -3.66 12.84 8.05
C PRO A 153 -3.40 11.36 7.79
N LEU A 154 -3.48 10.55 8.86
CA LEU A 154 -3.54 9.09 8.73
C LEU A 154 -4.99 8.62 8.62
N ILE A 155 -5.23 7.62 7.77
CA ILE A 155 -6.49 6.89 7.74
C ILE A 155 -6.37 5.73 8.73
N ALA A 156 -6.63 6.04 10.00
CA ALA A 156 -6.38 5.16 11.14
C ALA A 156 -7.43 5.35 12.24
N ALA A 157 -7.49 4.38 13.17
CA ALA A 157 -8.35 4.49 14.33
C ALA A 157 -8.02 5.74 15.18
N GLY A 158 -9.05 6.48 15.58
CA GLY A 158 -8.89 7.66 16.43
C GLY A 158 -8.40 8.93 15.71
N PHE A 159 -8.07 8.87 14.42
CA PHE A 159 -7.76 10.05 13.62
C PHE A 159 -9.05 10.72 13.14
N ASN A 160 -9.61 11.55 14.00
CA ASN A 160 -10.86 12.30 13.75
C ASN A 160 -10.57 13.58 12.95
N VAL A 161 -9.88 13.43 11.83
CA VAL A 161 -9.62 14.49 10.85
C VAL A 161 -10.63 14.33 9.72
N GLU A 162 -11.32 15.41 9.38
CA GLU A 162 -12.23 15.43 8.24
C GLU A 162 -11.47 15.51 6.92
N PHE A 163 -11.90 14.75 5.92
CA PHE A 163 -11.48 14.97 4.55
C PHE A 163 -11.95 16.34 4.08
N GLN A 164 -11.02 17.15 3.62
CA GLN A 164 -11.29 18.50 3.10
C GLN A 164 -10.80 18.63 1.66
N PRO A 165 -11.43 19.47 0.84
CA PRO A 165 -10.96 19.73 -0.53
C PRO A 165 -9.47 20.10 -0.54
N ASN A 166 -8.77 19.63 -1.57
CA ASN A 166 -7.33 19.74 -1.79
C ASN A 166 -6.43 18.90 -0.85
N MET A 167 -6.98 18.09 0.05
CA MET A 167 -6.17 17.07 0.74
C MET A 167 -5.71 16.00 -0.26
N VAL A 168 -4.43 15.67 -0.20
CA VAL A 168 -3.82 14.59 -0.99
C VAL A 168 -3.43 13.45 -0.06
N PHE A 169 -3.74 12.22 -0.43
CA PHE A 169 -3.42 11.04 0.37
C PHE A 169 -3.19 9.81 -0.51
N ALA A 170 -2.36 8.88 -0.03
CA ALA A 170 -2.21 7.53 -0.56
C ALA A 170 -3.15 6.56 0.16
N PHE A 171 -3.68 5.58 -0.57
CA PHE A 171 -4.53 4.53 -0.01
C PHE A 171 -4.05 3.16 -0.47
N GLU A 172 -3.69 2.29 0.49
CA GLU A 172 -2.86 1.12 0.29
C GLU A 172 -3.43 -0.21 0.86
N PRO A 173 -4.56 -0.72 0.37
CA PRO A 173 -5.05 -2.03 0.80
C PRO A 173 -4.10 -3.14 0.34
N LYS A 174 -3.29 -3.65 1.27
CA LYS A 174 -2.33 -4.74 1.05
C LYS A 174 -2.65 -5.91 1.97
N LEU A 175 -2.58 -7.14 1.45
CA LEU A 175 -2.73 -8.39 2.20
C LEU A 175 -1.43 -9.18 2.15
N VAL A 176 -0.95 -9.61 3.32
CA VAL A 176 0.36 -10.25 3.50
C VAL A 176 0.18 -11.67 4.04
N PHE A 177 0.62 -12.66 3.25
CA PHE A 177 0.51 -14.08 3.58
C PHE A 177 1.88 -14.64 3.95
N PRO A 178 2.08 -15.06 5.23
CA PRO A 178 3.37 -15.55 5.70
C PRO A 178 3.95 -16.67 4.83
N GLY A 179 5.20 -16.50 4.40
CA GLY A 179 5.91 -17.47 3.57
C GLY A 179 5.47 -17.53 2.11
N THR A 180 4.39 -16.83 1.73
CA THR A 180 3.83 -16.84 0.37
C THR A 180 4.11 -15.52 -0.34
N GLY A 181 3.89 -14.39 0.31
CA GLY A 181 4.08 -13.07 -0.27
C GLY A 181 2.96 -12.10 0.06
N ALA A 182 2.84 -11.04 -0.70
CA ALA A 182 1.78 -10.07 -0.56
C ALA A 182 1.11 -9.75 -1.89
N VAL A 183 -0.15 -9.35 -1.81
CA VAL A 183 -0.92 -8.78 -2.92
C VAL A 183 -1.58 -7.49 -2.45
N GLY A 184 -1.74 -6.54 -3.35
CA GLY A 184 -2.39 -5.28 -3.04
C GLY A 184 -2.20 -4.24 -4.13
N VAL A 185 -2.81 -3.11 -3.91
CA VAL A 185 -2.77 -1.93 -4.77
C VAL A 185 -2.59 -0.69 -3.91
N GLU A 186 -2.07 0.36 -4.49
CA GLU A 186 -1.96 1.67 -3.88
C GLU A 186 -2.05 2.74 -4.93
N ASP A 187 -2.79 3.78 -4.64
CA ASP A 187 -2.94 4.94 -5.51
C ASP A 187 -3.00 6.22 -4.68
N ASP A 188 -2.55 7.31 -5.31
CA ASP A 188 -2.66 8.67 -4.78
C ASP A 188 -3.97 9.31 -5.21
N TYR A 189 -4.58 10.06 -4.31
CA TYR A 189 -5.86 10.73 -4.49
C TYR A 189 -5.83 12.17 -4.03
N VAL A 190 -6.66 13.00 -4.66
CA VAL A 190 -6.99 14.33 -4.16
C VAL A 190 -8.48 14.43 -3.85
N VAL A 191 -8.81 14.98 -2.69
CA VAL A 191 -10.21 15.28 -2.31
C VAL A 191 -10.66 16.50 -3.10
N THR A 192 -11.78 16.39 -3.82
CA THR A 192 -12.42 17.49 -4.55
C THR A 192 -13.54 18.12 -3.73
N GLU A 193 -14.21 19.14 -4.24
CA GLU A 193 -15.33 19.82 -3.54
C GLU A 193 -16.52 18.87 -3.27
N ASP A 194 -16.71 17.83 -4.09
CA ASP A 194 -17.87 16.94 -4.03
C ASP A 194 -17.52 15.44 -3.96
N GLY A 195 -16.23 15.09 -3.95
CA GLY A 195 -15.81 13.69 -3.93
C GLY A 195 -14.30 13.49 -3.92
N LEU A 196 -13.84 12.62 -4.80
CA LEU A 196 -12.46 12.17 -4.87
C LEU A 196 -12.00 12.04 -6.33
N GLU A 197 -10.76 12.44 -6.62
CA GLU A 197 -10.11 12.23 -7.90
C GLU A 197 -8.84 11.38 -7.70
N LYS A 198 -8.67 10.33 -8.49
CA LYS A 198 -7.47 9.53 -8.53
C LYS A 198 -6.39 10.24 -9.35
N ILE A 199 -5.23 10.49 -8.75
CA ILE A 199 -4.07 11.13 -9.39
C ILE A 199 -3.26 10.08 -10.16
N SER A 200 -3.07 8.90 -9.58
CA SER A 200 -2.33 7.79 -10.20
C SER A 200 -3.05 7.31 -11.46
N THR A 201 -2.36 7.27 -12.59
CA THR A 201 -2.97 6.94 -13.89
C THR A 201 -2.76 5.49 -14.31
N TYR A 202 -1.88 4.75 -13.62
CA TYR A 202 -1.58 3.36 -13.97
C TYR A 202 -2.74 2.43 -13.58
N ASP A 203 -3.02 1.44 -14.44
CA ASP A 203 -4.08 0.46 -14.21
C ASP A 203 -3.84 -0.36 -12.94
N ASP A 204 -4.91 -0.72 -12.24
CA ASP A 204 -4.89 -1.51 -11.01
C ASP A 204 -5.29 -2.97 -11.23
N ASP A 205 -5.36 -3.45 -12.45
CA ASP A 205 -5.51 -4.88 -12.74
C ASP A 205 -4.25 -5.66 -12.34
N LEU A 206 -4.42 -6.95 -12.05
CA LEU A 206 -3.28 -7.85 -11.86
C LEU A 206 -2.49 -7.94 -13.17
N LEU A 207 -1.20 -7.66 -13.11
CA LEU A 207 -0.37 -7.53 -14.29
C LEU A 207 0.40 -8.83 -14.58
N TYR A 208 0.09 -9.44 -15.71
CA TYR A 208 0.73 -10.67 -16.17
C TYR A 208 1.95 -10.35 -17.03
N ILE A 209 3.13 -10.74 -16.56
CA ILE A 209 4.38 -10.59 -17.31
C ILE A 209 4.56 -11.82 -18.22
N LYS A 210 4.59 -11.59 -19.54
CA LYS A 210 4.87 -12.64 -20.51
C LYS A 210 6.38 -12.87 -20.60
N ARG A 211 6.81 -14.14 -20.52
CA ARG A 211 8.17 -14.49 -20.97
C ARG A 211 8.27 -14.29 -22.47
N THR A 212 9.25 -13.52 -22.88
CA THR A 212 9.71 -13.43 -24.28
C THR A 212 10.71 -14.52 -24.58
#